data_eb906b474fb76dd6d626bb59e6e4d2ba
#
_entry.id   eb906b474fb76dd6d626bb59e6e4d2ba
#
_cell.length_a   1.000
_cell.length_b   1.000
_cell.length_c   1.000
_cell.angle_alpha   90.00
_cell.angle_beta   90.00
_cell.angle_gamma   90.00
#
_symmetry.space_group_name_H-M   'P 1'
#
loop_
_entity.id
_entity.type
_entity.pdbx_description
1 polymer ?
#
loop_
_entity_poly.entity_id
_entity_poly.type
_entity_poly.pdbx_seq_one_letter_code
_entity_poly.pdbx_strand_id
1 'polypeptide(L)'
;MRQLNRLNQFQRLWQQSQGGPQQTCVAEMARHCICSERHLRTLLSQWQHAGWLSWRGEPGRGKQGQIVFLRSPEQLRQQLLQQQLDAGDAAEALQLLDLPPERLINMLRPLMGGQWQNDTPVLRIPYYRPMESTEPRQITGRAEQHLARQIYSGLTRFEQDEPVGDLAHHWQHDEASYGWLFWLRPQLMWHNDEPLQAAQLVAQFRQLLRDTRVSMLLADVLSVDAPHPLAVRFVLRRPDFWLPHRLAHLLCLLPHPIDPATGSGPWKLRHFSAELVRIESHARWHLQRPLLQAVEYWITPQLFDPALGSSCRHPVQIAIGDAAELRTLQPVSSSISLGFCYLVCRPRAGFTPDQTRTLFQLIQQSGIVSRLPLDEGLITPSKELLPGWSVPLIDAVTVPLPATLTLHYQLPVELHQMSQALVALLKQHGCTLKVVFHPVKNWHGIDPLDEADIVMGDRLIGDAPVFTLASWLQTDPLWRPLWPTLQGEEIQAQLLSIQQIADDETRARSLHQLYHQLMTGGILLPLFNYRYQIYAPPGVEGIELNTLGWFDFSRAWISPPIDPPCSCSAAD
;
A
#
# COMPACT_ATOMS: atom_id res chain seq x y z
N MET A 1 -8.23 -16.57 24.83
CA MET A 1 -8.03 -18.05 24.74
C MET A 1 -9.04 -18.89 25.51
N ARG A 2 -9.34 -18.68 26.80
CA ARG A 2 -10.31 -19.54 27.56
C ARG A 2 -11.74 -19.46 27.01
N GLN A 3 -12.23 -18.30 26.62
CA GLN A 3 -13.58 -18.12 26.07
C GLN A 3 -13.74 -18.78 24.69
N LEU A 4 -12.76 -18.64 23.82
CA LEU A 4 -12.74 -19.29 22.50
C LEU A 4 -12.79 -20.82 22.61
N ASN A 5 -12.00 -21.41 23.50
CA ASN A 5 -12.02 -22.84 23.73
C ASN A 5 -13.39 -23.34 24.23
N ARG A 6 -14.04 -22.56 25.11
CA ARG A 6 -15.42 -22.87 25.58
C ARG A 6 -16.44 -22.80 24.44
N LEU A 7 -16.31 -21.81 23.57
CA LEU A 7 -17.16 -21.64 22.40
C LEU A 7 -16.95 -22.78 21.39
N ASN A 8 -15.72 -23.16 21.12
CA ASN A 8 -15.40 -24.27 20.22
C ASN A 8 -15.93 -25.62 20.73
N GLN A 9 -15.86 -25.86 22.04
CA GLN A 9 -16.45 -27.06 22.66
C GLN A 9 -17.98 -27.04 22.59
N PHE A 10 -18.62 -25.90 22.82
CA PHE A 10 -20.06 -25.69 22.64
C PHE A 10 -20.48 -25.92 21.18
N GLN A 11 -19.72 -25.40 20.22
CA GLN A 11 -19.99 -25.60 18.79
C GLN A 11 -19.94 -27.07 18.37
N ARG A 12 -18.99 -27.84 18.87
CA ARG A 12 -18.95 -29.31 18.63
C ARG A 12 -20.19 -30.03 19.13
N LEU A 13 -20.69 -29.64 20.30
CA LEU A 13 -21.92 -30.21 20.87
C LEU A 13 -23.17 -29.80 20.06
N TRP A 14 -23.23 -28.55 19.64
CA TRP A 14 -24.29 -28.03 18.77
C TRP A 14 -24.39 -28.75 17.43
N GLN A 15 -23.25 -29.02 16.79
CA GLN A 15 -23.17 -29.66 15.46
C GLN A 15 -23.86 -31.06 15.45
N GLN A 16 -23.84 -31.78 16.57
CA GLN A 16 -24.44 -33.11 16.67
C GLN A 16 -25.95 -33.10 16.56
N SER A 17 -26.62 -32.08 17.09
CA SER A 17 -28.07 -31.96 17.11
C SER A 17 -28.60 -30.91 16.14
N GLN A 18 -27.72 -30.21 15.41
CA GLN A 18 -28.08 -29.03 14.63
C GLN A 18 -28.88 -27.99 15.42
N GLY A 19 -28.63 -27.93 16.74
CA GLY A 19 -29.30 -27.02 17.66
C GLY A 19 -30.68 -27.46 18.15
N GLY A 20 -31.16 -28.62 17.72
CA GLY A 20 -32.43 -29.17 18.19
C GLY A 20 -32.34 -29.75 19.61
N PRO A 21 -33.49 -29.87 20.33
CA PRO A 21 -33.55 -30.58 21.61
C PRO A 21 -33.12 -32.04 21.43
N GLN A 22 -32.26 -32.54 22.31
CA GLN A 22 -31.73 -33.88 22.20
C GLN A 22 -31.77 -34.60 23.57
N GLN A 23 -32.09 -35.91 23.54
CA GLN A 23 -31.88 -36.82 24.66
C GLN A 23 -30.47 -37.41 24.56
N THR A 24 -29.64 -37.21 25.59
CA THR A 24 -28.24 -37.66 25.58
C THR A 24 -27.73 -37.88 27.00
N CYS A 25 -26.53 -38.45 27.15
CA CYS A 25 -25.91 -38.62 28.46
C CYS A 25 -24.56 -37.86 28.52
N VAL A 26 -24.07 -37.59 29.75
CA VAL A 26 -22.81 -36.85 29.98
C VAL A 26 -21.63 -37.54 29.31
N ALA A 27 -21.57 -38.87 29.28
CA ALA A 27 -20.48 -39.62 28.65
C ALA A 27 -20.43 -39.43 27.12
N GLU A 28 -21.59 -39.36 26.47
CA GLU A 28 -21.72 -39.12 25.04
C GLU A 28 -21.32 -37.69 24.68
N MET A 29 -21.85 -36.70 25.39
CA MET A 29 -21.49 -35.31 25.20
C MET A 29 -19.99 -35.04 25.44
N ALA A 30 -19.37 -35.73 26.43
CA ALA A 30 -17.96 -35.61 26.72
C ALA A 30 -17.08 -36.11 25.54
N ARG A 31 -17.50 -37.19 24.88
CA ARG A 31 -16.84 -37.69 23.66
C ARG A 31 -16.92 -36.68 22.52
N HIS A 32 -18.07 -36.04 22.29
CA HIS A 32 -18.24 -35.02 21.26
C HIS A 32 -17.42 -33.76 21.54
N CYS A 33 -17.36 -33.34 22.82
CA CYS A 33 -16.53 -32.19 23.22
C CYS A 33 -15.03 -32.52 23.33
N ILE A 34 -14.63 -33.78 23.14
CA ILE A 34 -13.25 -34.25 23.28
C ILE A 34 -12.68 -33.86 24.66
N CYS A 35 -13.43 -34.16 25.72
CA CYS A 35 -13.03 -33.83 27.09
C CYS A 35 -13.48 -34.91 28.09
N SER A 36 -12.99 -34.83 29.35
CA SER A 36 -13.44 -35.71 30.41
C SER A 36 -14.85 -35.35 30.86
N GLU A 37 -15.62 -36.36 31.38
CA GLU A 37 -16.95 -36.14 31.93
C GLU A 37 -16.96 -35.11 33.07
N ARG A 38 -15.92 -35.09 33.90
CA ARG A 38 -15.77 -34.08 34.96
C ARG A 38 -15.65 -32.67 34.38
N HIS A 39 -14.87 -32.50 33.34
CA HIS A 39 -14.71 -31.20 32.66
C HIS A 39 -16.02 -30.79 31.97
N LEU A 40 -16.70 -31.72 31.30
CA LEU A 40 -17.97 -31.44 30.67
C LEU A 40 -19.05 -30.97 31.69
N ARG A 41 -19.13 -31.58 32.87
CA ARG A 41 -20.08 -31.11 33.92
C ARG A 41 -19.81 -29.68 34.32
N THR A 42 -18.54 -29.27 34.39
CA THR A 42 -18.16 -27.89 34.63
C THR A 42 -18.58 -26.97 33.47
N LEU A 43 -18.37 -27.40 32.22
CA LEU A 43 -18.82 -26.65 31.04
C LEU A 43 -20.33 -26.51 30.98
N LEU A 44 -21.08 -27.58 31.19
CA LEU A 44 -22.56 -27.54 31.22
C LEU A 44 -23.08 -26.55 32.26
N SER A 45 -22.51 -26.56 33.46
CA SER A 45 -22.87 -25.57 34.50
C SER A 45 -22.56 -24.14 34.06
N GLN A 46 -21.39 -23.91 33.45
CA GLN A 46 -21.02 -22.61 32.95
C GLN A 46 -21.89 -22.14 31.78
N TRP A 47 -22.16 -23.01 30.80
CA TRP A 47 -23.02 -22.69 29.66
C TRP A 47 -24.48 -22.43 30.09
N GLN A 48 -24.99 -23.19 31.08
CA GLN A 48 -26.31 -22.98 31.64
C GLN A 48 -26.40 -21.65 32.40
N HIS A 49 -25.39 -21.33 33.22
CA HIS A 49 -25.34 -20.06 33.92
C HIS A 49 -25.23 -18.86 32.96
N ALA A 50 -24.50 -19.03 31.85
CA ALA A 50 -24.36 -18.02 30.80
C ALA A 50 -25.59 -17.95 29.85
N GLY A 51 -26.59 -18.80 30.02
CA GLY A 51 -27.79 -18.83 29.16
C GLY A 51 -27.53 -19.31 27.73
N TRP A 52 -26.52 -20.16 27.52
CA TRP A 52 -26.20 -20.72 26.19
C TRP A 52 -27.04 -21.95 25.89
N LEU A 53 -27.34 -22.78 26.93
CA LEU A 53 -28.15 -23.97 26.85
C LEU A 53 -28.88 -24.21 28.18
N SER A 54 -29.88 -25.13 28.18
CA SER A 54 -30.48 -25.71 29.35
C SER A 54 -30.20 -27.21 29.36
N TRP A 55 -29.72 -27.73 30.49
CA TRP A 55 -29.48 -29.15 30.70
C TRP A 55 -30.30 -29.67 31.88
N ARG A 56 -31.10 -30.70 31.66
CA ARG A 56 -31.86 -31.41 32.68
C ARG A 56 -31.45 -32.87 32.68
N GLY A 57 -30.48 -33.20 33.52
CA GLY A 57 -30.01 -34.58 33.69
C GLY A 57 -30.81 -35.34 34.72
N GLU A 58 -31.09 -36.62 34.47
CA GLU A 58 -31.61 -37.51 35.49
C GLU A 58 -30.51 -38.05 36.41
N PRO A 59 -30.72 -38.18 37.71
CA PRO A 59 -29.74 -38.75 38.62
C PRO A 59 -29.55 -40.25 38.36
N GLY A 60 -28.28 -40.66 38.15
CA GLY A 60 -27.85 -42.04 37.92
C GLY A 60 -26.81 -42.19 36.82
N ARG A 61 -25.96 -43.23 36.95
CA ARG A 61 -24.86 -43.49 36.00
C ARG A 61 -25.44 -43.98 34.66
N GLY A 62 -25.16 -43.26 33.58
CA GLY A 62 -25.58 -43.60 32.22
C GLY A 62 -27.02 -43.23 31.85
N LYS A 63 -27.76 -42.56 32.75
CA LYS A 63 -29.13 -42.08 32.43
C LYS A 63 -29.07 -40.92 31.43
N GLN A 64 -30.07 -40.90 30.54
CA GLN A 64 -30.27 -39.85 29.57
C GLN A 64 -30.91 -38.63 30.23
N GLY A 65 -30.47 -37.44 29.81
CA GLY A 65 -31.08 -36.16 30.14
C GLY A 65 -31.41 -35.38 28.88
N GLN A 66 -32.12 -34.29 29.02
CA GLN A 66 -32.52 -33.43 27.93
C GLN A 66 -31.62 -32.20 27.86
N ILE A 67 -30.97 -31.97 26.70
CA ILE A 67 -30.29 -30.73 26.37
C ILE A 67 -31.14 -29.89 25.42
N VAL A 68 -31.24 -28.59 25.68
CA VAL A 68 -31.92 -27.61 24.82
C VAL A 68 -30.96 -26.43 24.62
N PHE A 69 -30.63 -26.12 23.40
CA PHE A 69 -29.77 -24.97 23.05
C PHE A 69 -30.63 -23.70 23.02
N LEU A 70 -30.20 -22.67 23.73
CA LEU A 70 -30.89 -21.39 23.83
C LEU A 70 -30.33 -20.36 22.86
N ARG A 71 -29.08 -20.54 22.43
CA ARG A 71 -28.39 -19.68 21.48
C ARG A 71 -27.54 -20.51 20.51
N SER A 72 -27.40 -20.04 19.28
CA SER A 72 -26.49 -20.67 18.31
C SER A 72 -25.02 -20.29 18.59
N PRO A 73 -24.04 -21.12 18.18
CA PRO A 73 -22.63 -20.76 18.26
C PRO A 73 -22.28 -19.45 17.52
N GLU A 74 -22.99 -19.16 16.44
CA GLU A 74 -22.82 -17.94 15.66
C GLU A 74 -23.27 -16.69 16.41
N GLN A 75 -24.47 -16.74 17.03
CA GLN A 75 -24.95 -15.66 17.89
C GLN A 75 -24.01 -15.39 19.07
N LEU A 76 -23.49 -16.45 19.69
CA LEU A 76 -22.56 -16.32 20.82
C LEU A 76 -21.22 -15.75 20.35
N ARG A 77 -20.72 -16.18 19.19
CA ARG A 77 -19.48 -15.66 18.60
C ARG A 77 -19.61 -14.17 18.27
N GLN A 78 -20.72 -13.79 17.65
CA GLN A 78 -21.01 -12.39 17.32
C GLN A 78 -21.12 -11.53 18.59
N GLN A 79 -21.77 -12.02 19.63
CA GLN A 79 -21.87 -11.32 20.91
C GLN A 79 -20.50 -11.16 21.59
N LEU A 80 -19.66 -12.21 21.60
CA LEU A 80 -18.32 -12.15 22.16
C LEU A 80 -17.43 -11.20 21.36
N LEU A 81 -17.53 -11.24 20.03
CA LEU A 81 -16.82 -10.33 19.14
C LEU A 81 -17.18 -8.87 19.45
N GLN A 82 -18.47 -8.56 19.56
CA GLN A 82 -18.92 -7.22 19.91
C GLN A 82 -18.41 -6.79 21.31
N GLN A 83 -18.47 -7.67 22.29
CA GLN A 83 -17.94 -7.37 23.64
C GLN A 83 -16.45 -7.05 23.65
N GLN A 84 -15.64 -7.77 22.86
CA GLN A 84 -14.20 -7.49 22.75
C GLN A 84 -13.96 -6.16 22.03
N LEU A 85 -14.72 -5.87 20.98
CA LEU A 85 -14.64 -4.59 20.28
C LEU A 85 -15.02 -3.41 21.19
N ASP A 86 -16.11 -3.55 21.97
CA ASP A 86 -16.56 -2.53 22.92
C ASP A 86 -15.52 -2.30 24.04
N ALA A 87 -14.78 -3.35 24.42
CA ALA A 87 -13.66 -3.25 25.34
C ALA A 87 -12.39 -2.64 24.72
N GLY A 88 -12.39 -2.39 23.39
CA GLY A 88 -11.23 -1.86 22.67
C GLY A 88 -10.17 -2.92 22.32
N ASP A 89 -10.48 -4.20 22.49
CA ASP A 89 -9.55 -5.31 22.25
C ASP A 89 -9.79 -5.98 20.88
N ALA A 90 -9.51 -5.22 19.81
CA ALA A 90 -9.67 -5.71 18.44
C ALA A 90 -8.73 -6.91 18.13
N ALA A 91 -7.59 -7.04 18.80
CA ALA A 91 -6.67 -8.16 18.59
C ALA A 91 -7.23 -9.48 19.14
N GLU A 92 -7.86 -9.48 20.32
CA GLU A 92 -8.59 -10.65 20.83
C GLU A 92 -9.87 -10.95 20.03
N ALA A 93 -10.53 -9.89 19.53
CA ALA A 93 -11.69 -10.02 18.66
C ALA A 93 -11.36 -10.83 17.39
N LEU A 94 -10.22 -10.58 16.77
CA LEU A 94 -9.77 -11.29 15.56
C LEU A 94 -9.52 -12.78 15.79
N GLN A 95 -9.14 -13.20 16.99
CA GLN A 95 -9.00 -14.64 17.31
C GLN A 95 -10.33 -15.40 17.25
N LEU A 96 -11.48 -14.71 17.35
CA LEU A 96 -12.81 -15.31 17.20
C LEU A 96 -13.16 -15.57 15.73
N LEU A 97 -12.36 -15.08 14.78
CA LEU A 97 -12.63 -15.09 13.34
C LEU A 97 -12.00 -16.28 12.58
N ASP A 98 -11.49 -17.29 13.27
CA ASP A 98 -11.06 -18.56 12.65
C ASP A 98 -12.31 -19.35 12.17
N LEU A 99 -12.81 -18.94 11.01
CA LEU A 99 -14.05 -19.41 10.38
C LEU A 99 -13.85 -19.65 8.89
N PRO A 100 -14.65 -20.53 8.26
CA PRO A 100 -14.72 -20.62 6.81
C PRO A 100 -15.09 -19.28 6.17
N PRO A 101 -14.58 -18.95 4.96
CA PRO A 101 -14.75 -17.64 4.31
C PRO A 101 -16.21 -17.15 4.24
N GLU A 102 -17.15 -18.01 3.88
CA GLU A 102 -18.58 -17.65 3.78
C GLU A 102 -19.18 -17.13 5.10
N ARG A 103 -18.82 -17.77 6.21
CA ARG A 103 -19.28 -17.36 7.55
C ARG A 103 -18.55 -16.11 8.04
N LEU A 104 -17.27 -16.03 7.70
CA LEU A 104 -16.44 -14.89 8.04
C LEU A 104 -16.94 -13.61 7.36
N ILE A 105 -17.29 -13.66 6.07
CA ILE A 105 -17.87 -12.54 5.33
C ILE A 105 -19.11 -12.00 6.04
N ASN A 106 -20.07 -12.87 6.38
CA ASN A 106 -21.32 -12.46 7.03
C ASN A 106 -21.09 -11.83 8.40
N MET A 107 -20.08 -12.28 9.13
CA MET A 107 -19.74 -11.76 10.45
C MET A 107 -18.99 -10.42 10.38
N LEU A 108 -18.08 -10.25 9.42
CA LEU A 108 -17.26 -9.06 9.30
C LEU A 108 -17.95 -7.92 8.56
N ARG A 109 -18.84 -8.20 7.61
CA ARG A 109 -19.53 -7.19 6.80
C ARG A 109 -20.11 -6.03 7.62
N PRO A 110 -20.86 -6.24 8.72
CA PRO A 110 -21.41 -5.15 9.51
C PRO A 110 -20.37 -4.39 10.35
N LEU A 111 -19.15 -4.91 10.46
CA LEU A 111 -18.09 -4.35 11.30
C LEU A 111 -17.07 -3.54 10.50
N MET A 112 -17.05 -3.68 9.16
CA MET A 112 -16.10 -2.99 8.28
C MET A 112 -16.58 -1.61 7.88
N GLY A 113 -15.66 -0.81 7.39
CA GLY A 113 -15.91 0.57 7.01
C GLY A 113 -15.94 1.50 8.21
N GLY A 114 -16.74 2.57 8.10
CA GLY A 114 -16.90 3.56 9.16
C GLY A 114 -17.74 3.02 10.32
N GLN A 115 -17.21 3.09 11.52
CA GLN A 115 -17.85 2.62 12.75
C GLN A 115 -17.79 3.71 13.82
N TRP A 116 -18.85 3.84 14.60
CA TRP A 116 -18.84 4.60 15.86
C TRP A 116 -18.65 3.64 17.02
N GLN A 117 -17.55 3.78 17.74
CA GLN A 117 -17.20 2.95 18.89
C GLN A 117 -16.95 3.85 20.10
N ASN A 118 -17.77 3.70 21.16
CA ASN A 118 -17.68 4.55 22.35
C ASN A 118 -17.60 6.05 22.00
N ASP A 119 -18.52 6.52 21.16
CA ASP A 119 -18.63 7.89 20.67
C ASP A 119 -17.39 8.40 19.87
N THR A 120 -16.58 7.48 19.38
CA THR A 120 -15.40 7.82 18.54
C THR A 120 -15.49 7.18 17.16
N PRO A 121 -15.12 7.92 16.08
CA PRO A 121 -15.13 7.40 14.73
C PRO A 121 -13.89 6.54 14.45
N VAL A 122 -14.11 5.28 14.07
CA VAL A 122 -13.08 4.29 13.72
C VAL A 122 -13.32 3.78 12.31
N LEU A 123 -12.29 3.76 11.48
CA LEU A 123 -12.34 3.18 10.13
C LEU A 123 -11.70 1.79 10.15
N ARG A 124 -12.43 0.76 9.72
CA ARG A 124 -11.94 -0.61 9.61
C ARG A 124 -11.81 -1.02 8.16
N ILE A 125 -10.62 -1.47 7.79
CA ILE A 125 -10.24 -1.84 6.43
C ILE A 125 -9.85 -3.32 6.42
N PRO A 126 -10.56 -4.20 5.69
CA PRO A 126 -10.09 -5.58 5.49
C PRO A 126 -8.87 -5.58 4.59
N TYR A 127 -7.85 -6.37 4.93
CA TYR A 127 -6.63 -6.38 4.16
C TYR A 127 -6.15 -7.81 3.85
N TYR A 128 -5.56 -7.99 2.68
CA TYR A 128 -5.35 -9.31 2.07
C TYR A 128 -4.07 -10.02 2.52
N ARG A 129 -3.14 -9.35 3.21
CA ARG A 129 -1.88 -9.94 3.67
C ARG A 129 -1.33 -9.23 4.91
N PRO A 130 -0.49 -9.90 5.70
CA PRO A 130 0.28 -9.20 6.74
C PRO A 130 1.13 -8.07 6.15
N MET A 131 1.29 -6.99 6.90
CA MET A 131 2.21 -5.91 6.58
C MET A 131 3.61 -6.27 7.07
N GLU A 132 4.65 -5.93 6.28
CA GLU A 132 6.02 -6.37 6.56
C GLU A 132 6.75 -5.43 7.52
N SER A 133 6.63 -4.12 7.32
CA SER A 133 7.33 -3.11 8.12
C SER A 133 6.66 -1.76 7.99
N THR A 134 6.91 -0.86 8.94
CA THR A 134 6.63 0.58 8.81
C THR A 134 7.90 1.40 8.60
N GLU A 135 9.09 0.79 8.70
CA GLU A 135 10.37 1.49 8.54
C GLU A 135 10.55 1.99 7.08
N PRO A 136 10.60 3.32 6.84
CA PRO A 136 10.53 3.88 5.49
C PRO A 136 11.59 3.35 4.51
N ARG A 137 12.74 2.94 5.00
CA ARG A 137 13.86 2.44 4.16
C ARG A 137 13.80 0.95 3.88
N GLN A 138 12.86 0.21 4.49
CA GLN A 138 12.70 -1.24 4.30
C GLN A 138 11.43 -1.58 3.51
N ILE A 139 10.59 -0.60 3.24
CA ILE A 139 9.27 -0.78 2.67
C ILE A 139 9.35 -0.92 1.14
N THR A 140 8.61 -1.89 0.60
CA THR A 140 8.40 -2.06 -0.84
C THR A 140 6.91 -1.99 -1.23
N GLY A 141 6.01 -2.39 -0.33
CA GLY A 141 4.57 -2.42 -0.57
C GLY A 141 3.91 -1.03 -0.51
N ARG A 142 2.90 -0.80 -1.34
CA ARG A 142 2.17 0.49 -1.40
C ARG A 142 1.42 0.82 -0.12
N ALA A 143 0.82 -0.19 0.53
CA ALA A 143 0.10 0.00 1.78
C ALA A 143 1.04 0.42 2.91
N GLU A 144 2.21 -0.21 2.99
CA GLU A 144 3.24 0.14 3.95
C GLU A 144 3.82 1.54 3.67
N GLN A 145 4.04 1.90 2.39
CA GLN A 145 4.46 3.25 2.01
C GLN A 145 3.42 4.30 2.42
N HIS A 146 2.13 4.00 2.18
CA HIS A 146 1.03 4.85 2.62
C HIS A 146 1.01 4.96 4.15
N LEU A 147 1.09 3.83 4.86
CA LEU A 147 1.09 3.78 6.32
C LEU A 147 2.27 4.56 6.93
N ALA A 148 3.47 4.43 6.36
CA ALA A 148 4.64 5.18 6.81
C ALA A 148 4.45 6.69 6.69
N ARG A 149 3.82 7.19 5.62
CA ARG A 149 3.46 8.61 5.45
C ARG A 149 2.41 9.10 6.45
N GLN A 150 1.63 8.19 7.02
CA GLN A 150 0.70 8.53 8.10
C GLN A 150 1.40 8.60 9.47
N ILE A 151 2.45 7.80 9.69
CA ILE A 151 3.15 7.70 10.98
C ILE A 151 4.31 8.70 11.09
N TYR A 152 5.06 8.90 10.02
CA TYR A 152 6.30 9.69 10.05
C TYR A 152 6.15 10.99 9.27
N SER A 153 6.83 12.03 9.74
CA SER A 153 7.00 13.31 9.05
C SER A 153 8.38 13.46 8.44
N GLY A 154 8.48 14.25 7.37
CA GLY A 154 9.72 14.75 6.80
C GLY A 154 9.89 16.24 7.09
N LEU A 155 10.96 16.87 6.58
CA LEU A 155 11.05 18.34 6.60
C LEU A 155 9.97 18.96 5.71
N THR A 156 9.71 18.33 4.59
CA THR A 156 8.67 18.66 3.61
C THR A 156 7.80 17.43 3.35
N ARG A 157 6.62 17.62 2.78
CA ARG A 157 5.69 16.59 2.30
C ARG A 157 5.13 17.01 0.94
N PHE A 158 4.56 16.08 0.19
CA PHE A 158 3.86 16.42 -1.03
C PHE A 158 2.39 16.76 -0.77
N GLU A 159 1.91 17.79 -1.43
CA GLU A 159 0.49 18.14 -1.54
C GLU A 159 0.25 18.69 -2.94
N GLN A 160 -0.71 18.12 -3.67
CA GLN A 160 -1.01 18.50 -5.06
C GLN A 160 0.24 18.52 -5.97
N ASP A 161 1.07 17.50 -5.84
CA ASP A 161 2.32 17.30 -6.59
C ASP A 161 3.48 18.26 -6.28
N GLU A 162 3.27 19.19 -5.34
CA GLU A 162 4.30 20.14 -4.91
C GLU A 162 4.80 19.86 -3.49
N PRO A 163 6.08 20.17 -3.20
CA PRO A 163 6.59 20.10 -1.85
C PRO A 163 6.03 21.23 -1.00
N VAL A 164 5.35 20.88 0.08
CA VAL A 164 4.85 21.84 1.08
C VAL A 164 5.51 21.58 2.43
N GLY A 165 5.38 22.54 3.34
CA GLY A 165 5.96 22.40 4.68
C GLY A 165 5.31 21.29 5.50
N ASP A 166 6.15 20.44 6.13
CA ASP A 166 5.77 19.48 7.16
C ASP A 166 6.42 19.89 8.49
N LEU A 167 7.52 19.28 8.93
CA LEU A 167 8.27 19.74 10.12
C LEU A 167 8.84 21.15 9.91
N ALA A 168 9.28 21.48 8.70
CA ALA A 168 9.60 22.85 8.32
C ALA A 168 8.34 23.58 7.83
N HIS A 169 8.23 24.87 8.13
CA HIS A 169 7.13 25.71 7.62
C HIS A 169 7.55 26.59 6.44
N HIS A 170 8.86 26.75 6.24
CA HIS A 170 9.43 27.59 5.18
C HIS A 170 10.85 27.15 4.88
N TRP A 171 11.34 27.44 3.66
CA TRP A 171 12.73 27.23 3.26
C TRP A 171 13.19 28.28 2.26
N GLN A 172 14.48 28.45 2.18
CA GLN A 172 15.12 29.41 1.28
C GLN A 172 16.40 28.81 0.69
N HIS A 173 16.62 29.03 -0.60
CA HIS A 173 17.86 28.72 -1.29
C HIS A 173 18.91 29.81 -1.02
N ASP A 174 20.15 29.40 -0.77
CA ASP A 174 21.30 30.28 -0.67
C ASP A 174 22.19 30.08 -1.89
N GLU A 175 22.23 31.06 -2.77
CA GLU A 175 23.01 31.01 -4.01
C GLU A 175 24.52 30.92 -3.76
N ALA A 176 25.04 31.48 -2.67
CA ALA A 176 26.46 31.51 -2.37
C ALA A 176 27.03 30.13 -1.97
N SER A 177 26.21 29.31 -1.30
CA SER A 177 26.60 27.98 -0.83
C SER A 177 25.91 26.86 -1.61
N TYR A 178 25.09 27.15 -2.62
CA TYR A 178 24.16 26.24 -3.27
C TYR A 178 23.27 25.50 -2.25
N GLY A 179 23.15 26.06 -1.04
CA GLY A 179 22.52 25.41 0.09
C GLY A 179 21.05 25.78 0.25
N TRP A 180 20.43 25.12 1.19
CA TRP A 180 19.07 25.38 1.58
C TRP A 180 18.95 25.49 3.09
N LEU A 181 18.21 26.49 3.58
CA LEU A 181 17.87 26.67 4.97
C LEU A 181 16.38 26.40 5.18
N PHE A 182 16.05 25.46 6.07
CA PHE A 182 14.68 25.07 6.42
C PHE A 182 14.38 25.55 7.84
N TRP A 183 13.30 26.35 8.02
CA TRP A 183 12.83 26.81 9.32
C TRP A 183 11.77 25.86 9.87
N LEU A 184 12.05 25.30 11.04
CA LEU A 184 11.17 24.36 11.71
C LEU A 184 9.99 25.07 12.37
N ARG A 185 8.87 24.40 12.45
CA ARG A 185 7.75 24.82 13.29
C ARG A 185 8.15 24.82 14.75
N PRO A 186 7.67 25.75 15.58
CA PRO A 186 7.88 25.70 17.02
C PRO A 186 7.08 24.54 17.65
N GLN A 187 7.53 24.06 18.81
CA GLN A 187 6.81 23.06 19.62
C GLN A 187 6.50 21.74 18.92
N LEU A 188 7.38 21.31 18.00
CA LEU A 188 7.27 19.98 17.40
C LEU A 188 7.44 18.89 18.46
N MET A 189 6.63 17.82 18.32
CA MET A 189 6.59 16.72 19.27
C MET A 189 6.63 15.38 18.54
N TRP A 190 7.33 14.42 19.14
CA TRP A 190 7.20 13.02 18.79
C TRP A 190 5.89 12.43 19.34
N HIS A 191 5.51 11.24 18.85
CA HIS A 191 4.31 10.54 19.34
C HIS A 191 4.34 10.16 20.82
N ASN A 192 5.52 10.04 21.42
CA ASN A 192 5.74 9.78 22.84
C ASN A 192 5.72 11.06 23.70
N ASP A 193 5.33 12.19 23.11
CA ASP A 193 5.27 13.51 23.74
C ASP A 193 6.65 14.11 24.11
N GLU A 194 7.75 13.59 23.58
CA GLU A 194 9.07 14.20 23.68
C GLU A 194 9.21 15.35 22.64
N PRO A 195 9.90 16.46 22.99
CA PRO A 195 10.17 17.53 22.05
C PRO A 195 11.06 17.07 20.89
N LEU A 196 10.69 17.45 19.67
CA LEU A 196 11.48 17.22 18.47
C LEU A 196 12.36 18.45 18.20
N GLN A 197 13.68 18.26 18.14
CA GLN A 197 14.67 19.32 18.03
C GLN A 197 15.48 19.23 16.73
N ALA A 198 15.95 20.38 16.21
CA ALA A 198 16.78 20.46 15.01
C ALA A 198 18.05 19.58 15.09
N ALA A 199 18.69 19.52 16.27
CA ALA A 199 19.88 18.70 16.47
C ALA A 199 19.62 17.19 16.26
N GLN A 200 18.44 16.70 16.66
CA GLN A 200 18.02 15.31 16.42
C GLN A 200 17.85 15.06 14.91
N LEU A 201 17.19 15.97 14.18
CA LEU A 201 17.00 15.86 12.74
C LEU A 201 18.34 15.85 12.00
N VAL A 202 19.27 16.74 12.37
CA VAL A 202 20.63 16.76 11.79
C VAL A 202 21.35 15.45 12.03
N ALA A 203 21.29 14.90 13.25
CA ALA A 203 21.91 13.61 13.56
C ALA A 203 21.33 12.48 12.69
N GLN A 204 20.00 12.47 12.50
CA GLN A 204 19.32 11.51 11.65
C GLN A 204 19.71 11.67 10.18
N PHE A 205 19.72 12.88 9.61
CA PHE A 205 20.16 13.10 8.24
C PHE A 205 21.63 12.67 8.01
N ARG A 206 22.52 12.95 8.97
CA ARG A 206 23.91 12.45 8.89
C ARG A 206 23.99 10.93 8.90
N GLN A 207 23.07 10.25 9.61
CA GLN A 207 22.98 8.80 9.57
C GLN A 207 22.37 8.32 8.24
N LEU A 208 21.30 8.97 7.76
CA LEU A 208 20.65 8.64 6.49
C LEU A 208 21.59 8.75 5.29
N LEU A 209 22.49 9.74 5.27
CA LEU A 209 23.49 9.91 4.22
C LEU A 209 24.52 8.75 4.14
N ARG A 210 24.54 7.85 5.14
CA ARG A 210 25.34 6.60 5.09
C ARG A 210 24.58 5.42 4.46
N ASP A 211 23.26 5.50 4.35
CA ASP A 211 22.45 4.52 3.61
C ASP A 211 22.64 4.75 2.11
N THR A 212 22.99 3.69 1.36
CA THR A 212 23.31 3.80 -0.07
C THR A 212 22.15 4.34 -0.90
N ARG A 213 20.90 4.03 -0.56
CA ARG A 213 19.71 4.50 -1.28
C ARG A 213 19.44 5.96 -1.02
N VAL A 214 19.58 6.41 0.23
CA VAL A 214 19.42 7.82 0.62
C VAL A 214 20.58 8.65 0.07
N SER A 215 21.81 8.15 0.12
CA SER A 215 22.98 8.84 -0.43
C SER A 215 22.89 9.03 -1.94
N MET A 216 22.24 8.12 -2.68
CA MET A 216 21.95 8.31 -4.10
C MET A 216 20.91 9.41 -4.33
N LEU A 217 19.84 9.43 -3.52
CA LEU A 217 18.79 10.45 -3.58
C LEU A 217 19.31 11.84 -3.21
N LEU A 218 20.23 11.93 -2.24
CA LEU A 218 20.83 13.16 -1.70
C LEU A 218 22.30 13.31 -2.11
N ALA A 219 22.66 12.88 -3.33
CA ALA A 219 24.05 12.74 -3.78
C ALA A 219 24.85 14.05 -3.76
N ASP A 220 24.20 15.19 -3.90
CA ASP A 220 24.84 16.50 -3.90
C ASP A 220 24.94 17.14 -2.50
N VAL A 221 24.40 16.49 -1.45
CA VAL A 221 24.51 16.99 -0.07
C VAL A 221 25.92 16.75 0.47
N LEU A 222 26.62 17.82 0.81
CA LEU A 222 27.96 17.78 1.42
C LEU A 222 27.88 17.74 2.94
N SER A 223 27.00 18.54 3.54
CA SER A 223 26.84 18.58 4.98
C SER A 223 25.43 19.03 5.40
N VAL A 224 25.06 18.64 6.62
CA VAL A 224 23.83 19.07 7.27
C VAL A 224 24.18 19.57 8.65
N ASP A 225 23.70 20.76 9.03
CA ASP A 225 23.88 21.36 10.36
C ASP A 225 22.62 22.07 10.86
N ALA A 226 22.63 22.45 12.14
CA ALA A 226 21.57 23.22 12.80
C ALA A 226 22.14 24.58 13.24
N PRO A 227 22.07 25.63 12.41
CA PRO A 227 22.56 26.95 12.80
C PRO A 227 21.71 27.61 13.88
N HIS A 228 20.50 27.12 14.13
CA HIS A 228 19.58 27.56 15.16
C HIS A 228 18.71 26.36 15.61
N PRO A 229 18.19 26.32 16.87
CA PRO A 229 17.28 25.26 17.34
C PRO A 229 16.03 25.05 16.49
N LEU A 230 15.61 26.06 15.71
CA LEU A 230 14.49 26.01 14.78
C LEU A 230 14.94 26.10 13.31
N ALA A 231 16.17 25.68 12.98
CA ALA A 231 16.64 25.70 11.60
C ALA A 231 17.56 24.52 11.29
N VAL A 232 17.37 23.95 10.09
CA VAL A 232 18.24 22.91 9.51
C VAL A 232 18.77 23.43 8.19
N ARG A 233 20.11 23.39 8.01
CA ARG A 233 20.80 23.83 6.81
C ARG A 233 21.43 22.64 6.10
N PHE A 234 21.24 22.59 4.78
CA PHE A 234 21.92 21.68 3.86
C PHE A 234 22.90 22.49 3.01
N VAL A 235 24.15 22.08 2.94
CA VAL A 235 25.16 22.61 2.02
C VAL A 235 25.35 21.62 0.88
N LEU A 236 25.29 22.10 -0.35
CA LEU A 236 25.32 21.25 -1.55
C LEU A 236 26.62 21.45 -2.35
N ARG A 237 26.99 20.43 -3.14
CA ARG A 237 28.12 20.48 -4.09
C ARG A 237 27.81 21.35 -5.30
N ARG A 238 26.54 21.40 -5.69
CA ARG A 238 26.01 22.15 -6.84
C ARG A 238 24.55 22.50 -6.59
N PRO A 239 23.95 23.44 -7.34
CA PRO A 239 22.54 23.73 -7.21
C PRO A 239 21.67 22.49 -7.43
N ASP A 240 20.68 22.29 -6.56
CA ASP A 240 19.66 21.27 -6.71
C ASP A 240 18.30 21.82 -6.26
N PHE A 241 17.51 22.24 -7.24
CA PHE A 241 16.19 22.83 -7.00
C PHE A 241 15.12 21.76 -6.73
N TRP A 242 15.47 20.48 -6.79
CA TRP A 242 14.62 19.40 -6.29
C TRP A 242 14.89 19.03 -4.82
N LEU A 243 15.79 19.72 -4.09
CA LEU A 243 16.06 19.34 -2.71
C LEU A 243 14.79 19.30 -1.83
N PRO A 244 13.85 20.29 -1.89
CA PRO A 244 12.58 20.19 -1.14
C PRO A 244 11.75 18.95 -1.50
N HIS A 245 11.73 18.53 -2.78
CA HIS A 245 11.08 17.31 -3.24
C HIS A 245 11.78 16.05 -2.70
N ARG A 246 13.13 16.04 -2.71
CA ARG A 246 13.91 14.91 -2.17
C ARG A 246 13.65 14.70 -0.69
N LEU A 247 13.48 15.78 0.07
CA LEU A 247 13.19 15.74 1.51
C LEU A 247 11.74 15.33 1.83
N ALA A 248 10.83 15.41 0.84
CA ALA A 248 9.47 14.87 0.92
C ALA A 248 9.37 13.38 0.52
N HIS A 249 10.47 12.82 -0.02
CA HIS A 249 10.50 11.43 -0.45
C HIS A 249 10.42 10.47 0.74
N LEU A 250 9.79 9.30 0.54
CA LEU A 250 9.62 8.25 1.56
C LEU A 250 10.91 7.94 2.35
N LEU A 251 12.05 7.86 1.65
CA LEU A 251 13.35 7.56 2.26
C LEU A 251 13.84 8.64 3.24
N CYS A 252 13.30 9.86 3.16
CA CYS A 252 13.64 10.99 4.02
C CYS A 252 12.63 11.21 5.16
N LEU A 253 11.64 10.34 5.32
CA LEU A 253 10.79 10.33 6.50
C LEU A 253 11.61 9.93 7.74
N LEU A 254 11.30 10.55 8.87
CA LEU A 254 12.14 10.52 10.07
C LEU A 254 11.41 9.78 11.22
N PRO A 255 11.73 8.51 11.48
CA PRO A 255 11.36 7.83 12.72
C PRO A 255 12.09 8.43 13.92
N HIS A 256 11.56 8.21 15.13
CA HIS A 256 12.26 8.60 16.37
C HIS A 256 13.61 7.85 16.47
N PRO A 257 14.71 8.54 16.86
CA PRO A 257 16.06 7.97 16.80
C PRO A 257 16.31 6.75 17.70
N ILE A 258 15.53 6.58 18.77
CA ILE A 258 15.67 5.47 19.72
C ILE A 258 14.58 4.42 19.51
N ASP A 259 13.36 4.85 19.21
CA ASP A 259 12.20 3.97 18.99
C ASP A 259 11.65 4.14 17.56
N PRO A 260 12.10 3.33 16.59
CA PRO A 260 11.69 3.48 15.20
C PRO A 260 10.19 3.29 14.93
N ALA A 261 9.42 2.71 15.86
CA ALA A 261 7.97 2.61 15.75
C ALA A 261 7.26 3.93 16.06
N THR A 262 7.96 4.85 16.73
CA THR A 262 7.49 6.19 17.06
C THR A 262 7.81 7.17 15.93
N GLY A 263 6.83 7.92 15.49
CA GLY A 263 6.95 8.98 14.49
C GLY A 263 6.55 10.35 15.04
N SER A 264 6.30 11.29 14.13
CA SER A 264 5.80 12.64 14.42
C SER A 264 4.65 13.05 13.49
N GLY A 265 4.13 12.11 12.70
CA GLY A 265 3.06 12.31 11.73
C GLY A 265 1.66 12.41 12.37
N PRO A 266 0.61 12.48 11.53
CA PRO A 266 -0.78 12.61 12.00
C PRO A 266 -1.29 11.43 12.81
N TRP A 267 -0.66 10.26 12.69
CA TRP A 267 -1.13 9.00 13.29
C TRP A 267 -0.05 8.30 14.10
N LYS A 268 -0.38 7.88 15.32
CA LYS A 268 0.46 7.06 16.21
C LYS A 268 0.23 5.58 15.93
N LEU A 269 1.29 4.82 15.71
CA LEU A 269 1.20 3.37 15.64
C LEU A 269 0.89 2.80 17.03
N ARG A 270 -0.22 2.06 17.17
CA ARG A 270 -0.66 1.47 18.44
C ARG A 270 -0.52 -0.04 18.49
N HIS A 271 -0.76 -0.68 17.37
CA HIS A 271 -0.64 -2.13 17.27
C HIS A 271 -0.11 -2.50 15.89
N PHE A 272 0.81 -3.45 15.86
CA PHE A 272 1.36 -3.99 14.62
C PHE A 272 1.61 -5.49 14.78
N SER A 273 0.77 -6.30 14.18
CA SER A 273 0.88 -7.77 14.17
C SER A 273 0.50 -8.34 12.80
N ALA A 274 0.60 -9.66 12.66
CA ALA A 274 0.20 -10.35 11.44
C ALA A 274 -1.32 -10.30 11.19
N GLU A 275 -2.12 -10.05 12.24
CA GLU A 275 -3.59 -10.06 12.20
C GLU A 275 -4.20 -8.66 12.17
N LEU A 276 -3.50 -7.68 12.80
CA LEU A 276 -4.03 -6.34 13.02
C LEU A 276 -2.93 -5.29 12.93
N VAL A 277 -3.21 -4.23 12.18
CA VAL A 277 -2.46 -2.97 12.28
C VAL A 277 -3.44 -1.87 12.69
N ARG A 278 -3.15 -1.17 13.81
CA ARG A 278 -3.96 -0.07 14.32
C ARG A 278 -3.12 1.19 14.49
N ILE A 279 -3.62 2.28 13.92
CA ILE A 279 -3.10 3.63 14.12
C ILE A 279 -4.17 4.51 14.77
N GLU A 280 -3.75 5.45 15.60
CA GLU A 280 -4.63 6.41 16.30
C GLU A 280 -4.19 7.84 16.02
N SER A 281 -5.15 8.77 15.99
CA SER A 281 -4.90 10.18 15.72
C SER A 281 -3.91 10.78 16.73
N HIS A 282 -2.96 11.57 16.23
CA HIS A 282 -2.00 12.31 17.05
C HIS A 282 -2.57 13.69 17.43
N ALA A 283 -3.05 13.83 18.65
CA ALA A 283 -3.70 15.05 19.13
C ALA A 283 -2.79 16.29 19.10
N ARG A 284 -1.46 16.12 19.14
CA ARG A 284 -0.46 17.19 19.10
C ARG A 284 0.25 17.31 17.76
N TRP A 285 -0.33 16.74 16.71
CA TRP A 285 0.24 16.92 15.38
C TRP A 285 0.25 18.40 15.00
N HIS A 286 1.32 18.82 14.38
CA HIS A 286 1.63 20.22 14.08
C HIS A 286 0.85 20.83 12.89
N LEU A 287 0.03 20.00 12.20
CA LEU A 287 -0.88 20.42 11.13
C LEU A 287 -2.33 20.10 11.52
N GLN A 288 -3.23 19.97 10.53
CA GLN A 288 -4.64 19.70 10.77
C GLN A 288 -4.86 18.29 11.35
N ARG A 289 -5.52 18.20 12.49
CA ARG A 289 -5.85 16.93 13.12
C ARG A 289 -6.72 16.05 12.23
N PRO A 290 -6.46 14.72 12.22
CA PRO A 290 -7.39 13.76 11.64
C PRO A 290 -8.79 13.86 12.25
N LEU A 291 -9.82 13.65 11.43
CA LEU A 291 -11.22 13.62 11.88
C LEU A 291 -11.61 12.24 12.44
N LEU A 292 -10.92 11.19 12.01
CA LEU A 292 -11.06 9.86 12.59
C LEU A 292 -10.22 9.73 13.86
N GLN A 293 -10.68 8.93 14.83
CA GLN A 293 -9.90 8.60 16.03
C GLN A 293 -8.92 7.48 15.79
N ALA A 294 -9.30 6.47 15.01
CA ALA A 294 -8.44 5.34 14.68
C ALA A 294 -8.72 4.78 13.29
N VAL A 295 -7.69 4.15 12.71
CA VAL A 295 -7.81 3.30 11.52
C VAL A 295 -7.24 1.93 11.87
N GLU A 296 -7.99 0.88 11.52
CA GLU A 296 -7.64 -0.51 11.76
C GLU A 296 -7.58 -1.28 10.43
N TYR A 297 -6.45 -1.94 10.17
CA TYR A 297 -6.33 -2.92 9.10
C TYR A 297 -6.55 -4.31 9.70
N TRP A 298 -7.63 -4.95 9.32
CA TRP A 298 -7.95 -6.30 9.73
C TRP A 298 -7.43 -7.28 8.67
N ILE A 299 -6.38 -8.03 9.02
CA ILE A 299 -5.69 -8.93 8.09
C ILE A 299 -6.50 -10.21 7.96
N THR A 300 -7.18 -10.35 6.83
CA THR A 300 -8.12 -11.44 6.53
C THR A 300 -7.84 -12.04 5.14
N PRO A 301 -6.67 -12.67 4.92
CA PRO A 301 -6.24 -13.15 3.60
C PRO A 301 -7.25 -14.08 2.94
N GLN A 302 -7.97 -14.86 3.73
CA GLN A 302 -8.96 -15.84 3.27
C GLN A 302 -10.18 -15.22 2.56
N LEU A 303 -10.34 -13.89 2.63
CA LEU A 303 -11.41 -13.15 1.94
C LEU A 303 -11.00 -12.59 0.57
N PHE A 304 -9.76 -12.80 0.17
CA PHE A 304 -9.18 -12.21 -1.02
C PHE A 304 -8.65 -13.27 -1.98
N ASP A 305 -8.56 -12.90 -3.26
CA ASP A 305 -7.85 -13.70 -4.26
C ASP A 305 -6.37 -13.83 -3.86
N PRO A 306 -5.82 -15.06 -3.74
CA PRO A 306 -4.41 -15.27 -3.40
C PRO A 306 -3.43 -14.58 -4.36
N ALA A 307 -3.82 -14.33 -5.62
CA ALA A 307 -2.99 -13.64 -6.61
C ALA A 307 -2.92 -12.11 -6.41
N LEU A 308 -3.75 -11.54 -5.53
CA LEU A 308 -3.86 -10.09 -5.37
C LEU A 308 -2.52 -9.42 -5.02
N GLY A 309 -1.70 -10.07 -4.20
CA GLY A 309 -0.39 -9.54 -3.78
C GLY A 309 0.65 -9.43 -4.88
N SER A 310 0.50 -10.18 -5.96
CA SER A 310 1.42 -10.21 -7.11
C SER A 310 0.86 -9.52 -8.36
N SER A 311 -0.38 -9.02 -8.31
CA SER A 311 -1.13 -8.42 -9.40
C SER A 311 -1.11 -6.88 -9.32
N CYS A 312 -1.37 -6.21 -10.44
CA CYS A 312 -1.70 -4.79 -10.46
C CYS A 312 -3.15 -4.48 -10.08
N ARG A 313 -3.95 -5.49 -9.77
CA ARG A 313 -5.27 -5.31 -9.14
C ARG A 313 -5.08 -4.79 -7.72
N HIS A 314 -5.48 -3.56 -7.47
CA HIS A 314 -5.37 -2.96 -6.13
C HIS A 314 -6.64 -2.16 -5.78
N PRO A 315 -7.84 -2.80 -5.76
CA PRO A 315 -8.96 -2.14 -5.15
C PRO A 315 -8.70 -2.07 -3.63
N VAL A 316 -8.71 -0.90 -3.07
CA VAL A 316 -8.83 -0.76 -1.62
C VAL A 316 -10.27 -1.08 -1.27
N GLN A 317 -10.49 -2.20 -0.59
CA GLN A 317 -11.81 -2.64 -0.20
C GLN A 317 -12.06 -2.24 1.25
N ILE A 318 -12.92 -1.27 1.46
CA ILE A 318 -13.44 -0.94 2.79
C ILE A 318 -14.75 -1.72 3.03
N ALA A 319 -15.45 -2.11 1.96
CA ALA A 319 -16.61 -2.98 2.01
C ALA A 319 -16.20 -4.46 1.87
N ILE A 320 -16.92 -5.35 2.56
CA ILE A 320 -16.78 -6.80 2.39
C ILE A 320 -17.99 -7.34 1.63
N GLY A 321 -17.70 -8.14 0.60
CA GLY A 321 -18.69 -8.88 -0.18
C GLY A 321 -18.01 -9.97 -0.99
N ASP A 322 -18.77 -10.87 -1.58
CA ASP A 322 -18.22 -11.75 -2.60
C ASP A 322 -17.90 -10.96 -3.90
N ALA A 323 -17.17 -11.58 -4.82
CA ALA A 323 -16.75 -10.91 -6.05
C ALA A 323 -17.93 -10.43 -6.92
N ALA A 324 -19.09 -11.07 -6.85
CA ALA A 324 -20.29 -10.67 -7.57
C ALA A 324 -20.94 -9.44 -6.91
N GLU A 325 -21.05 -9.43 -5.59
CA GLU A 325 -21.58 -8.30 -4.83
C GLU A 325 -20.71 -7.06 -4.97
N LEU A 326 -19.39 -7.20 -4.84
CA LEU A 326 -18.45 -6.07 -5.00
C LEU A 326 -18.53 -5.44 -6.40
N ARG A 327 -18.79 -6.24 -7.45
CA ARG A 327 -19.01 -5.71 -8.81
C ARG A 327 -20.29 -4.90 -8.95
N THR A 328 -21.28 -5.10 -8.09
CA THR A 328 -22.53 -4.32 -8.09
C THR A 328 -22.37 -2.99 -7.35
N LEU A 329 -21.35 -2.83 -6.51
CA LEU A 329 -21.06 -1.58 -5.83
C LEU A 329 -20.44 -0.58 -6.81
N GLN A 330 -20.95 0.65 -6.78
CA GLN A 330 -20.28 1.75 -7.46
C GLN A 330 -19.00 2.10 -6.69
N PRO A 331 -17.84 2.28 -7.37
CA PRO A 331 -16.65 2.72 -6.67
C PRO A 331 -16.85 4.13 -6.11
N VAL A 332 -16.46 4.34 -4.85
CA VAL A 332 -16.47 5.67 -4.19
C VAL A 332 -15.48 6.59 -4.89
N SER A 333 -14.33 6.04 -5.26
CA SER A 333 -13.33 6.76 -6.04
C SER A 333 -12.69 5.81 -7.06
N SER A 334 -12.38 6.35 -8.25
CA SER A 334 -11.72 5.61 -9.33
C SER A 334 -10.75 6.54 -10.06
N SER A 335 -9.55 6.07 -10.31
CA SER A 335 -8.51 6.82 -11.02
C SER A 335 -7.70 5.91 -11.93
N ILE A 336 -7.25 6.44 -13.07
CA ILE A 336 -6.19 5.82 -13.87
C ILE A 336 -4.88 6.20 -13.21
N SER A 337 -4.04 5.20 -12.89
CA SER A 337 -2.73 5.44 -12.32
C SER A 337 -1.84 6.21 -13.30
N LEU A 338 -1.11 7.19 -12.81
CA LEU A 338 0.03 7.75 -13.55
C LEU A 338 1.18 6.75 -13.64
N GLY A 339 1.24 5.74 -12.74
CA GLY A 339 2.14 4.62 -12.84
C GLY A 339 1.88 3.78 -14.09
N PHE A 340 2.93 3.26 -14.67
CA PHE A 340 2.88 2.51 -15.94
C PHE A 340 3.77 1.28 -15.92
N CYS A 341 3.35 0.26 -16.64
CA CYS A 341 4.25 -0.81 -17.04
C CYS A 341 5.10 -0.35 -18.22
N TYR A 342 6.37 -0.70 -18.20
CA TYR A 342 7.35 -0.23 -19.17
C TYR A 342 8.16 -1.37 -19.78
N LEU A 343 8.75 -1.07 -20.93
CA LEU A 343 9.78 -1.84 -21.58
C LEU A 343 10.99 -0.91 -21.79
N VAL A 344 12.16 -1.34 -21.32
CA VAL A 344 13.43 -0.64 -21.52
C VAL A 344 14.34 -1.53 -22.36
N CYS A 345 14.81 -1.01 -23.50
CA CYS A 345 15.82 -1.64 -24.33
C CYS A 345 17.21 -1.12 -23.99
N ARG A 346 18.20 -1.97 -24.13
CA ARG A 346 19.62 -1.65 -23.94
C ARG A 346 20.37 -1.82 -25.25
N PRO A 347 20.55 -0.73 -26.03
CA PRO A 347 21.34 -0.77 -27.24
C PRO A 347 22.76 -1.25 -26.94
N ARG A 348 23.24 -2.22 -27.70
CA ARG A 348 24.59 -2.80 -27.60
C ARG A 348 25.04 -3.38 -28.95
N ALA A 349 26.25 -3.89 -29.04
CA ALA A 349 26.71 -4.63 -30.20
C ALA A 349 25.76 -5.82 -30.52
N GLY A 350 25.15 -5.80 -31.71
CA GLY A 350 24.16 -6.79 -32.12
C GLY A 350 22.71 -6.46 -31.76
N PHE A 351 22.44 -5.38 -31.01
CA PHE A 351 21.09 -4.84 -30.79
C PHE A 351 21.15 -3.31 -30.87
N THR A 352 21.15 -2.79 -32.07
CA THR A 352 21.38 -1.38 -32.38
C THR A 352 20.18 -0.49 -32.05
N PRO A 353 20.35 0.84 -31.90
CA PRO A 353 19.24 1.79 -31.71
C PRO A 353 18.15 1.68 -32.80
N ASP A 354 18.51 1.39 -34.05
CA ASP A 354 17.53 1.19 -35.11
C ASP A 354 16.71 -0.08 -34.90
N GLN A 355 17.33 -1.14 -34.41
CA GLN A 355 16.63 -2.39 -34.07
C GLN A 355 15.72 -2.22 -32.86
N THR A 356 16.12 -1.44 -31.84
CA THR A 356 15.23 -1.15 -30.71
C THR A 356 14.03 -0.29 -31.14
N ARG A 357 14.24 0.69 -32.02
CA ARG A 357 13.13 1.46 -32.62
C ARG A 357 12.19 0.59 -33.45
N THR A 358 12.73 -0.35 -34.24
CA THR A 358 11.92 -1.33 -34.97
C THR A 358 11.07 -2.18 -34.01
N LEU A 359 11.64 -2.63 -32.91
CA LEU A 359 10.90 -3.38 -31.88
C LEU A 359 9.74 -2.55 -31.30
N PHE A 360 9.98 -1.29 -30.95
CA PHE A 360 8.94 -0.41 -30.40
C PHE A 360 7.82 -0.17 -31.42
N GLN A 361 8.17 0.08 -32.67
CA GLN A 361 7.20 0.22 -33.75
C GLN A 361 6.33 -1.03 -33.91
N LEU A 362 6.91 -2.23 -33.89
CA LEU A 362 6.18 -3.49 -33.98
C LEU A 362 5.19 -3.64 -32.81
N ILE A 363 5.61 -3.31 -31.58
CA ILE A 363 4.74 -3.38 -30.41
C ILE A 363 3.56 -2.40 -30.56
N GLN A 364 3.83 -1.15 -30.94
CA GLN A 364 2.81 -0.11 -31.10
C GLN A 364 1.81 -0.47 -32.21
N GLN A 365 2.28 -0.91 -33.38
CA GLN A 365 1.44 -1.27 -34.53
C GLN A 365 0.66 -2.56 -34.33
N SER A 366 1.22 -3.52 -33.58
CA SER A 366 0.55 -4.80 -33.32
C SER A 366 -0.71 -4.68 -32.47
N GLY A 367 -0.80 -3.63 -31.63
CA GLY A 367 -1.91 -3.46 -30.68
C GLY A 367 -1.99 -4.59 -29.63
N ILE A 368 -0.88 -5.29 -29.33
CA ILE A 368 -0.86 -6.44 -28.41
C ILE A 368 -1.35 -6.08 -27.02
N VAL A 369 -1.08 -4.87 -26.52
CA VAL A 369 -1.52 -4.41 -25.19
C VAL A 369 -3.05 -4.45 -25.07
N SER A 370 -3.78 -3.98 -26.09
CA SER A 370 -5.25 -3.97 -26.08
C SER A 370 -5.88 -5.37 -26.21
N ARG A 371 -5.09 -6.38 -26.55
CA ARG A 371 -5.54 -7.77 -26.76
C ARG A 371 -5.04 -8.73 -25.68
N LEU A 372 -4.41 -8.21 -24.63
CA LEU A 372 -4.01 -9.04 -23.49
C LEU A 372 -5.25 -9.67 -22.84
N PRO A 373 -5.22 -10.97 -22.51
CA PRO A 373 -6.33 -11.67 -21.86
C PRO A 373 -6.39 -11.31 -20.36
N LEU A 374 -6.70 -10.05 -20.06
CA LEU A 374 -6.84 -9.49 -18.72
C LEU A 374 -8.28 -9.05 -18.49
N ASP A 375 -8.66 -8.88 -17.23
CA ASP A 375 -10.00 -8.41 -16.88
C ASP A 375 -10.29 -7.04 -17.51
N GLU A 376 -11.52 -6.87 -17.99
CA GLU A 376 -11.96 -5.64 -18.64
C GLU A 376 -11.78 -4.42 -17.72
N GLY A 377 -11.14 -3.38 -18.24
CA GLY A 377 -10.89 -2.13 -17.51
C GLY A 377 -9.76 -2.19 -16.47
N LEU A 378 -9.08 -3.32 -16.33
CA LEU A 378 -7.92 -3.41 -15.41
C LEU A 378 -6.74 -2.57 -15.91
N ILE A 379 -6.47 -2.61 -17.20
CA ILE A 379 -5.40 -1.85 -17.84
C ILE A 379 -5.93 -0.96 -18.97
N THR A 380 -5.13 0.04 -19.31
CA THR A 380 -5.34 0.88 -20.48
C THR A 380 -4.00 1.13 -21.18
N PRO A 381 -3.88 1.05 -22.53
CA PRO A 381 -2.62 1.39 -23.21
C PRO A 381 -2.14 2.78 -22.86
N SER A 382 -0.85 2.92 -22.57
CA SER A 382 -0.25 4.22 -22.24
C SER A 382 -0.18 5.10 -23.47
N LYS A 383 -0.95 6.19 -23.46
CA LYS A 383 -0.91 7.23 -24.50
C LYS A 383 -0.03 8.41 -24.11
N GLU A 384 0.13 8.61 -22.84
CA GLU A 384 0.93 9.68 -22.24
C GLU A 384 1.76 9.09 -21.10
N LEU A 385 2.95 9.58 -20.92
CA LEU A 385 3.83 9.26 -19.78
C LEU A 385 3.34 10.00 -18.53
N LEU A 386 3.06 11.28 -18.67
CA LEU A 386 2.35 12.17 -17.74
C LEU A 386 1.32 12.97 -18.55
N PRO A 387 0.36 13.66 -17.91
CA PRO A 387 -0.56 14.54 -18.60
C PRO A 387 0.18 15.56 -19.50
N GLY A 388 -0.12 15.52 -20.78
CA GLY A 388 0.55 16.35 -21.81
C GLY A 388 1.92 15.85 -22.29
N TRP A 389 2.44 14.73 -21.78
CA TRP A 389 3.69 14.10 -22.23
C TRP A 389 3.39 12.90 -23.10
N SER A 390 2.99 13.15 -24.33
CA SER A 390 2.54 12.10 -25.25
C SER A 390 3.63 11.05 -25.53
N VAL A 391 3.23 9.79 -25.59
CA VAL A 391 4.10 8.70 -26.06
C VAL A 391 4.18 8.82 -27.58
N PRO A 392 5.39 9.07 -28.15
CA PRO A 392 5.54 9.24 -29.59
C PRO A 392 5.32 7.93 -30.32
N LEU A 393 4.72 8.01 -31.50
CA LEU A 393 4.76 6.92 -32.47
C LEU A 393 6.17 6.88 -33.09
N ILE A 394 6.75 5.69 -33.17
CA ILE A 394 8.06 5.51 -33.76
C ILE A 394 7.91 5.47 -35.27
N ASP A 395 8.63 6.37 -35.96
CA ASP A 395 8.67 6.40 -37.42
C ASP A 395 9.27 5.12 -37.99
N ALA A 396 8.84 4.77 -39.21
CA ALA A 396 9.18 3.52 -39.86
C ALA A 396 10.71 3.36 -40.04
N VAL A 397 11.29 2.53 -39.21
CA VAL A 397 12.66 2.02 -39.36
C VAL A 397 12.54 0.52 -39.57
N THR A 398 12.75 0.04 -40.79
CA THR A 398 12.62 -1.39 -41.09
C THR A 398 14.01 -2.03 -41.14
N VAL A 399 14.53 -2.33 -39.96
CA VAL A 399 15.80 -3.08 -39.82
C VAL A 399 15.47 -4.46 -39.23
N PRO A 400 16.05 -5.55 -39.75
CA PRO A 400 15.85 -6.88 -39.19
C PRO A 400 16.25 -6.94 -37.72
N LEU A 401 15.40 -7.56 -36.88
CA LEU A 401 15.72 -7.80 -35.48
C LEU A 401 16.81 -8.87 -35.36
N PRO A 402 17.56 -8.90 -34.24
CA PRO A 402 18.49 -9.98 -33.93
C PRO A 402 17.77 -11.34 -33.91
N ALA A 403 18.48 -12.41 -34.27
CA ALA A 403 17.91 -13.77 -34.24
C ALA A 403 17.45 -14.19 -32.84
N THR A 404 18.09 -13.66 -31.79
CA THR A 404 17.76 -13.94 -30.39
C THR A 404 17.89 -12.68 -29.55
N LEU A 405 16.91 -12.44 -28.67
CA LEU A 405 16.92 -11.41 -27.64
C LEU A 405 16.58 -12.03 -26.28
N THR A 406 17.03 -11.39 -25.19
CA THR A 406 16.76 -11.81 -23.82
C THR A 406 15.92 -10.74 -23.11
N LEU A 407 14.75 -11.13 -22.59
CA LEU A 407 13.85 -10.30 -21.80
C LEU A 407 13.92 -10.72 -20.33
N HIS A 408 14.26 -9.79 -19.46
CA HIS A 408 14.07 -9.93 -18.01
C HIS A 408 12.84 -9.14 -17.59
N TYR A 409 11.96 -9.73 -16.77
CA TYR A 409 10.80 -9.03 -16.25
C TYR A 409 10.48 -9.42 -14.81
N GLN A 410 9.76 -8.53 -14.12
CA GLN A 410 9.38 -8.68 -12.72
C GLN A 410 7.84 -8.69 -12.57
N LEU A 411 7.35 -8.76 -11.33
CA LEU A 411 5.95 -8.53 -11.03
C LEU A 411 5.53 -7.10 -11.48
N PRO A 412 4.26 -6.85 -11.83
CA PRO A 412 3.07 -7.67 -11.53
C PRO A 412 2.87 -8.84 -12.50
N VAL A 413 2.01 -9.80 -12.10
CA VAL A 413 1.76 -11.03 -12.88
C VAL A 413 1.14 -10.77 -14.26
N GLU A 414 0.50 -9.64 -14.47
CA GLU A 414 -0.03 -9.21 -15.76
C GLU A 414 1.09 -9.10 -16.83
N LEU A 415 2.34 -8.89 -16.39
CA LEU A 415 3.49 -8.91 -17.29
C LEU A 415 3.82 -10.31 -17.82
N HIS A 416 3.31 -11.41 -17.22
CA HIS A 416 3.40 -12.73 -17.80
C HIS A 416 2.64 -12.79 -19.14
N GLN A 417 1.43 -12.21 -19.19
CA GLN A 417 0.63 -12.15 -20.42
C GLN A 417 1.33 -11.30 -21.48
N MET A 418 1.91 -10.17 -21.04
CA MET A 418 2.67 -9.30 -21.95
C MET A 418 3.93 -10.01 -22.49
N SER A 419 4.67 -10.74 -21.66
CA SER A 419 5.85 -11.49 -22.10
C SER A 419 5.50 -12.59 -23.13
N GLN A 420 4.40 -13.32 -22.92
CA GLN A 420 3.91 -14.31 -23.87
C GLN A 420 3.48 -13.67 -25.19
N ALA A 421 2.80 -12.53 -25.15
CA ALA A 421 2.41 -11.79 -26.35
C ALA A 421 3.64 -11.29 -27.11
N LEU A 422 4.69 -10.84 -26.42
CA LEU A 422 5.96 -10.45 -27.05
C LEU A 422 6.67 -11.64 -27.70
N VAL A 423 6.73 -12.80 -27.04
CA VAL A 423 7.29 -14.03 -27.61
C VAL A 423 6.59 -14.40 -28.93
N ALA A 424 5.26 -14.37 -28.93
CA ALA A 424 4.46 -14.67 -30.12
C ALA A 424 4.69 -13.66 -31.25
N LEU A 425 4.73 -12.37 -30.93
CA LEU A 425 4.97 -11.27 -31.88
C LEU A 425 6.35 -11.40 -32.51
N LEU A 426 7.41 -11.53 -31.70
CA LEU A 426 8.79 -11.56 -32.19
C LEU A 426 9.11 -12.80 -33.02
N LYS A 427 8.49 -13.95 -32.67
CA LYS A 427 8.61 -15.17 -33.47
C LYS A 427 8.11 -14.98 -34.89
N GLN A 428 7.03 -14.21 -35.12
CA GLN A 428 6.51 -13.90 -36.46
C GLN A 428 7.49 -13.06 -37.27
N HIS A 429 8.40 -12.34 -36.61
CA HIS A 429 9.45 -11.51 -37.23
C HIS A 429 10.84 -12.17 -37.21
N GLY A 430 10.91 -13.49 -37.02
CA GLY A 430 12.15 -14.26 -37.07
C GLY A 430 13.09 -14.09 -35.88
N CYS A 431 12.61 -13.50 -34.77
CA CYS A 431 13.37 -13.30 -33.55
C CYS A 431 12.87 -14.24 -32.43
N THR A 432 13.80 -14.97 -31.81
CA THR A 432 13.53 -15.81 -30.63
C THR A 432 13.73 -14.98 -29.35
N LEU A 433 12.67 -14.80 -28.55
CA LEU A 433 12.75 -14.11 -27.27
C LEU A 433 12.94 -15.13 -26.13
N LYS A 434 14.12 -15.08 -25.46
CA LYS A 434 14.36 -15.80 -24.21
C LYS A 434 13.83 -14.95 -23.06
N VAL A 435 13.06 -15.59 -22.16
CA VAL A 435 12.34 -14.87 -21.11
C VAL A 435 12.82 -15.35 -19.74
N VAL A 436 13.17 -14.41 -18.86
CA VAL A 436 13.61 -14.65 -17.47
C VAL A 436 12.68 -13.88 -16.54
N PHE A 437 11.96 -14.58 -15.67
CA PHE A 437 11.07 -14.00 -14.67
C PHE A 437 11.76 -13.84 -13.32
N HIS A 438 11.59 -12.69 -12.69
CA HIS A 438 12.04 -12.38 -11.33
C HIS A 438 10.81 -12.13 -10.43
N PRO A 439 10.56 -12.96 -9.40
CA PRO A 439 9.40 -12.81 -8.52
C PRO A 439 9.59 -11.66 -7.48
N VAL A 440 9.95 -10.48 -7.96
CA VAL A 440 10.24 -9.27 -7.16
C VAL A 440 9.46 -8.08 -7.73
N LYS A 441 9.35 -7.00 -6.95
CA LYS A 441 8.66 -5.76 -7.34
C LYS A 441 9.62 -4.60 -7.65
N ASN A 442 10.92 -4.83 -7.59
CA ASN A 442 11.95 -3.84 -7.90
C ASN A 442 13.24 -4.54 -8.35
N TRP A 443 14.18 -3.77 -8.89
CA TRP A 443 15.44 -4.28 -9.44
C TRP A 443 16.60 -4.26 -8.43
N HIS A 444 16.36 -3.92 -7.17
CA HIS A 444 17.40 -3.95 -6.15
C HIS A 444 17.81 -5.38 -5.82
N GLY A 445 19.13 -5.64 -5.78
CA GLY A 445 19.68 -6.97 -5.48
C GLY A 445 19.52 -8.01 -6.59
N ILE A 446 19.13 -7.61 -7.80
CA ILE A 446 19.12 -8.47 -8.98
C ILE A 446 20.46 -8.31 -9.72
N ASP A 447 21.35 -9.26 -9.52
CA ASP A 447 22.50 -9.52 -10.39
C ASP A 447 22.04 -10.59 -11.37
N PRO A 448 21.89 -10.43 -12.54
CA PRO A 448 22.57 -10.01 -13.72
C PRO A 448 21.67 -9.25 -14.71
N LEU A 449 21.20 -8.08 -14.35
CA LEU A 449 20.51 -7.24 -15.35
C LEU A 449 21.40 -6.93 -16.57
N ASP A 450 22.72 -7.06 -16.42
CA ASP A 450 23.71 -6.81 -17.48
C ASP A 450 23.55 -7.74 -18.69
N GLU A 451 22.96 -8.92 -18.50
CA GLU A 451 22.73 -9.89 -19.57
C GLU A 451 21.43 -9.66 -20.35
N ALA A 452 20.52 -8.80 -19.85
CA ALA A 452 19.26 -8.53 -20.52
C ALA A 452 19.42 -7.55 -21.68
N ASP A 453 18.84 -7.87 -22.83
CA ASP A 453 18.65 -6.93 -23.95
C ASP A 453 17.47 -6.00 -23.68
N ILE A 454 16.43 -6.57 -23.03
CA ILE A 454 15.16 -5.94 -22.75
C ILE A 454 14.82 -6.17 -21.29
N VAL A 455 14.36 -5.12 -20.61
CA VAL A 455 13.85 -5.20 -19.24
C VAL A 455 12.43 -4.68 -19.21
N MET A 456 11.51 -5.42 -18.57
CA MET A 456 10.11 -5.04 -18.45
C MET A 456 9.68 -5.08 -16.98
N GLY A 457 9.04 -4.03 -16.53
CA GLY A 457 8.60 -3.87 -15.15
C GLY A 457 7.47 -2.86 -15.03
N ASP A 458 7.16 -2.48 -13.79
CA ASP A 458 6.26 -1.38 -13.52
C ASP A 458 6.97 -0.23 -12.82
N ARG A 459 6.51 0.98 -13.06
CA ARG A 459 6.90 2.17 -12.34
C ARG A 459 5.68 2.83 -11.74
N LEU A 460 5.63 2.83 -10.42
CA LEU A 460 4.67 3.64 -9.70
C LEU A 460 5.12 5.09 -9.74
N ILE A 461 4.27 5.96 -10.23
CA ILE A 461 4.44 7.41 -10.14
C ILE A 461 3.65 7.84 -8.90
N GLY A 462 4.38 8.24 -7.87
CA GLY A 462 3.81 8.79 -6.65
C GLY A 462 3.44 10.27 -6.80
N ASP A 463 3.36 10.96 -5.68
CA ASP A 463 3.25 12.42 -5.65
C ASP A 463 4.43 13.06 -6.39
N ALA A 464 4.25 14.28 -6.89
CA ALA A 464 5.24 15.02 -7.67
C ALA A 464 5.77 14.23 -8.90
N PRO A 465 4.93 14.00 -9.91
CA PRO A 465 5.23 13.09 -11.02
C PRO A 465 6.50 13.45 -11.78
N VAL A 466 6.75 14.74 -12.03
CA VAL A 466 7.96 15.24 -12.70
C VAL A 466 9.21 14.88 -11.91
N PHE A 467 9.23 15.17 -10.61
CA PHE A 467 10.34 14.80 -9.73
C PHE A 467 10.52 13.27 -9.64
N THR A 468 9.41 12.51 -9.55
CA THR A 468 9.46 11.05 -9.47
C THR A 468 10.10 10.43 -10.71
N LEU A 469 9.84 10.96 -11.90
CA LEU A 469 10.49 10.54 -13.14
C LEU A 469 11.99 10.90 -13.13
N ALA A 470 12.37 12.11 -12.71
CA ALA A 470 13.78 12.48 -12.59
C ALA A 470 14.53 11.59 -11.61
N SER A 471 13.95 11.36 -10.44
CA SER A 471 14.49 10.45 -9.41
C SER A 471 14.63 9.02 -9.91
N TRP A 472 13.67 8.52 -10.70
CA TRP A 472 13.73 7.19 -11.30
C TRP A 472 14.97 7.01 -12.18
N LEU A 473 15.25 7.96 -13.08
CA LEU A 473 16.47 7.93 -13.90
C LEU A 473 17.74 8.01 -13.06
N GLN A 474 17.73 8.72 -11.93
CA GLN A 474 18.91 8.91 -11.09
C GLN A 474 19.21 7.73 -10.16
N THR A 475 18.19 7.10 -9.61
CA THR A 475 18.34 6.21 -8.44
C THR A 475 18.03 4.74 -8.72
N ASP A 476 17.24 4.42 -9.76
CA ASP A 476 16.81 3.04 -10.02
C ASP A 476 17.95 2.20 -10.62
N PRO A 477 18.23 1.01 -10.05
CA PRO A 477 19.27 0.10 -10.55
C PRO A 477 19.09 -0.32 -12.02
N LEU A 478 17.87 -0.26 -12.52
CA LEU A 478 17.52 -0.54 -13.92
C LEU A 478 18.46 0.19 -14.91
N TRP A 479 18.83 1.44 -14.58
CA TRP A 479 19.58 2.32 -15.46
C TRP A 479 21.10 2.13 -15.37
N ARG A 480 21.62 1.47 -14.34
CA ARG A 480 23.06 1.29 -14.10
C ARG A 480 23.82 0.71 -15.28
N PRO A 481 23.33 -0.35 -15.97
CA PRO A 481 24.04 -0.90 -17.13
C PRO A 481 24.09 0.03 -18.34
N LEU A 482 23.23 1.05 -18.38
CA LEU A 482 23.22 2.06 -19.44
C LEU A 482 24.25 3.17 -19.17
N TRP A 483 24.53 3.50 -17.89
CA TRP A 483 25.39 4.64 -17.51
C TRP A 483 26.81 4.60 -18.05
N PRO A 484 27.51 3.46 -18.16
CA PRO A 484 28.87 3.41 -18.75
C PRO A 484 28.93 3.62 -20.27
N THR A 485 27.76 3.78 -20.92
CA THR A 485 27.71 4.06 -22.36
C THR A 485 27.76 5.56 -22.60
N LEU A 486 28.24 5.97 -23.79
CA LEU A 486 28.22 7.39 -24.19
C LEU A 486 26.82 8.01 -24.06
N GLN A 487 25.81 7.28 -24.48
CA GLN A 487 24.41 7.70 -24.36
C GLN A 487 23.98 7.85 -22.89
N GLY A 488 24.41 6.95 -22.02
CA GLY A 488 24.16 7.04 -20.57
C GLY A 488 24.82 8.24 -19.93
N GLU A 489 26.07 8.54 -20.31
CA GLU A 489 26.79 9.74 -19.84
C GLU A 489 26.09 11.03 -20.26
N GLU A 490 25.56 11.09 -21.50
CA GLU A 490 24.77 12.23 -21.98
C GLU A 490 23.46 12.40 -21.17
N ILE A 491 22.74 11.33 -20.89
CA ILE A 491 21.50 11.35 -20.07
C ILE A 491 21.81 11.86 -18.66
N GLN A 492 22.88 11.37 -18.04
CA GLN A 492 23.29 11.81 -16.71
C GLN A 492 23.67 13.30 -16.70
N ALA A 493 24.43 13.76 -17.70
CA ALA A 493 24.79 15.16 -17.82
C ALA A 493 23.55 16.06 -17.99
N GLN A 494 22.59 15.65 -18.81
CA GLN A 494 21.32 16.36 -18.96
C GLN A 494 20.53 16.41 -17.65
N LEU A 495 20.39 15.30 -16.90
CA LEU A 495 19.73 15.26 -15.60
C LEU A 495 20.38 16.20 -14.59
N LEU A 496 21.72 16.23 -14.53
CA LEU A 496 22.47 17.16 -13.67
C LEU A 496 22.27 18.62 -14.08
N SER A 497 22.11 18.91 -15.36
CA SER A 497 21.78 20.25 -15.85
C SER A 497 20.32 20.64 -15.47
N ILE A 498 19.38 19.72 -15.64
CA ILE A 498 17.96 19.94 -15.35
C ILE A 498 17.75 20.26 -13.86
N GLN A 499 18.38 19.54 -12.94
CA GLN A 499 18.20 19.78 -11.49
C GLN A 499 18.68 21.17 -11.05
N GLN A 500 19.57 21.83 -11.83
CA GLN A 500 20.09 23.17 -11.55
C GLN A 500 19.19 24.29 -12.06
N ILE A 501 18.13 23.98 -12.78
CA ILE A 501 17.15 24.97 -13.28
C ILE A 501 16.23 25.38 -12.13
N ALA A 502 16.24 26.65 -11.77
CA ALA A 502 15.41 27.19 -10.68
C ALA A 502 13.92 27.21 -11.02
N ASP A 503 13.58 27.57 -12.26
CA ASP A 503 12.20 27.67 -12.74
C ASP A 503 11.59 26.30 -12.96
N ASP A 504 10.50 25.98 -12.20
CA ASP A 504 9.85 24.67 -12.18
C ASP A 504 9.28 24.27 -13.55
N GLU A 505 8.69 25.23 -14.28
CA GLU A 505 8.12 24.96 -15.60
C GLU A 505 9.20 24.64 -16.63
N THR A 506 10.29 25.39 -16.63
CA THR A 506 11.45 25.14 -17.51
C THR A 506 12.12 23.82 -17.16
N ARG A 507 12.23 23.48 -15.86
CA ARG A 507 12.78 22.21 -15.40
C ARG A 507 11.92 21.02 -15.85
N ALA A 508 10.58 21.12 -15.70
CA ALA A 508 9.64 20.11 -16.18
C ALA A 508 9.70 19.93 -17.71
N ARG A 509 9.75 21.04 -18.44
CA ARG A 509 9.85 21.04 -19.91
C ARG A 509 11.15 20.39 -20.40
N SER A 510 12.26 20.67 -19.73
CA SER A 510 13.57 20.07 -20.05
C SER A 510 13.59 18.56 -19.76
N LEU A 511 12.95 18.12 -18.67
CA LEU A 511 12.81 16.70 -18.36
C LEU A 511 11.87 15.99 -19.37
N HIS A 512 10.78 16.64 -19.78
CA HIS A 512 9.90 16.13 -20.85
C HIS A 512 10.69 15.89 -22.15
N GLN A 513 11.54 16.82 -22.55
CA GLN A 513 12.38 16.68 -23.73
C GLN A 513 13.32 15.46 -23.59
N LEU A 514 13.93 15.26 -22.43
CA LEU A 514 14.78 14.11 -22.16
C LEU A 514 13.98 12.79 -22.29
N TYR A 515 12.79 12.72 -21.69
CA TYR A 515 11.96 11.53 -21.82
C TYR A 515 11.46 11.28 -23.25
N HIS A 516 11.16 12.34 -23.99
CA HIS A 516 10.84 12.23 -25.42
C HIS A 516 12.01 11.64 -26.21
N GLN A 517 13.25 12.05 -25.92
CA GLN A 517 14.46 11.48 -26.52
C GLN A 517 14.65 10.00 -26.16
N LEU A 518 14.39 9.61 -24.90
CA LEU A 518 14.45 8.19 -24.47
C LEU A 518 13.43 7.33 -25.24
N MET A 519 12.23 7.84 -25.44
CA MET A 519 11.18 7.12 -26.16
C MET A 519 11.47 7.05 -27.67
N THR A 520 11.79 8.16 -28.32
CA THR A 520 12.10 8.19 -29.77
C THR A 520 13.42 7.50 -30.10
N GLY A 521 14.37 7.48 -29.17
CA GLY A 521 15.64 6.76 -29.27
C GLY A 521 15.55 5.25 -29.08
N GLY A 522 14.37 4.71 -28.78
CA GLY A 522 14.16 3.26 -28.60
C GLY A 522 14.69 2.73 -27.28
N ILE A 523 14.81 3.56 -26.24
CA ILE A 523 15.28 3.14 -24.90
C ILE A 523 14.10 2.79 -24.00
N LEU A 524 13.07 3.64 -23.93
CA LEU A 524 11.90 3.47 -23.04
C LEU A 524 10.61 3.43 -23.85
N LEU A 525 9.78 2.42 -23.62
CA LEU A 525 8.42 2.34 -24.13
C LEU A 525 7.44 2.14 -22.99
N PRO A 526 6.60 3.12 -22.63
CA PRO A 526 5.44 2.89 -21.78
C PRO A 526 4.45 1.95 -22.47
N LEU A 527 3.96 0.92 -21.76
CA LEU A 527 3.09 -0.11 -22.32
C LEU A 527 1.62 0.14 -21.95
N PHE A 528 1.32 0.14 -20.66
CA PHE A 528 -0.03 0.34 -20.15
C PHE A 528 -0.03 0.88 -18.71
N ASN A 529 -1.14 1.56 -18.38
CA ASN A 529 -1.47 2.01 -17.05
C ASN A 529 -2.57 1.13 -16.47
N TYR A 530 -2.73 1.09 -15.15
CA TYR A 530 -3.83 0.37 -14.51
C TYR A 530 -4.77 1.31 -13.77
N ARG A 531 -5.99 0.82 -13.52
CA ARG A 531 -7.04 1.55 -12.84
C ARG A 531 -7.06 1.19 -11.37
N TYR A 532 -7.07 2.21 -10.51
CA TYR A 532 -7.32 2.08 -9.08
C TYR A 532 -8.77 2.40 -8.76
N GLN A 533 -9.33 1.64 -7.81
CA GLN A 533 -10.71 1.83 -7.35
C GLN A 533 -10.79 1.62 -5.84
N ILE A 534 -11.66 2.39 -5.18
CA ILE A 534 -12.02 2.19 -3.77
C ILE A 534 -13.50 1.85 -3.69
N TYR A 535 -13.81 0.78 -2.98
CA TYR A 535 -15.15 0.37 -2.63
C TYR A 535 -15.34 0.55 -1.13
N ALA A 536 -16.32 1.36 -0.72
CA ALA A 536 -16.65 1.62 0.67
C ALA A 536 -18.15 1.54 0.90
N PRO A 537 -18.61 1.13 2.09
CA PRO A 537 -20.00 1.23 2.47
C PRO A 537 -20.39 2.72 2.62
N PRO A 538 -21.69 3.04 2.56
CA PRO A 538 -22.19 4.41 2.80
C PRO A 538 -21.75 4.95 4.16
N GLY A 539 -21.59 6.27 4.27
CA GLY A 539 -21.28 6.97 5.52
C GLY A 539 -19.79 7.17 5.80
N VAL A 540 -18.92 6.77 4.86
CA VAL A 540 -17.49 7.12 4.89
C VAL A 540 -17.23 8.16 3.81
N GLU A 541 -16.86 9.36 4.22
CA GLU A 541 -16.70 10.54 3.38
C GLU A 541 -15.23 10.99 3.33
N GLY A 542 -14.89 11.91 2.41
CA GLY A 542 -13.53 12.45 2.27
C GLY A 542 -12.54 11.44 1.67
N ILE A 543 -13.02 10.47 0.90
CA ILE A 543 -12.21 9.45 0.26
C ILE A 543 -11.85 9.92 -1.15
N GLU A 544 -10.60 10.35 -1.32
CA GLU A 544 -10.01 10.69 -2.62
C GLU A 544 -8.74 9.87 -2.82
N LEU A 545 -8.66 9.15 -3.95
CA LEU A 545 -7.49 8.33 -4.26
C LEU A 545 -6.25 9.19 -4.42
N ASN A 546 -5.21 8.84 -3.66
CA ASN A 546 -3.87 9.35 -3.90
C ASN A 546 -3.15 8.51 -4.98
N THR A 547 -1.97 8.93 -5.35
CA THR A 547 -1.15 8.29 -6.38
C THR A 547 -0.68 6.86 -6.03
N LEU A 548 -0.73 6.47 -4.74
CA LEU A 548 -0.48 5.09 -4.29
C LEU A 548 -1.70 4.17 -4.45
N GLY A 549 -2.84 4.71 -4.90
CA GLY A 549 -4.12 3.99 -4.94
C GLY A 549 -4.79 3.86 -3.57
N TRP A 550 -4.34 4.65 -2.58
CA TRP A 550 -4.92 4.81 -1.25
C TRP A 550 -5.55 6.20 -1.11
N PHE A 551 -6.01 6.56 0.06
CA PHE A 551 -6.55 7.89 0.37
C PHE A 551 -5.99 8.43 1.69
N ASP A 552 -5.91 9.73 1.82
CA ASP A 552 -5.43 10.37 3.05
C ASP A 552 -6.45 10.17 4.18
N PHE A 553 -6.07 9.40 5.19
CA PHE A 553 -6.92 9.13 6.36
C PHE A 553 -7.22 10.39 7.18
N SER A 554 -6.38 11.42 7.08
CA SER A 554 -6.60 12.68 7.81
C SER A 554 -7.77 13.49 7.24
N ARG A 555 -8.18 13.22 6.00
CA ARG A 555 -9.35 13.84 5.34
C ARG A 555 -10.62 13.01 5.45
N ALA A 556 -10.48 11.71 5.73
CA ALA A 556 -11.63 10.83 5.87
C ALA A 556 -12.41 11.13 7.15
N TRP A 557 -13.74 11.03 7.07
CA TRP A 557 -14.62 11.23 8.21
C TRP A 557 -15.86 10.35 8.12
N ILE A 558 -16.57 10.19 9.23
CA ILE A 558 -17.75 9.34 9.35
C ILE A 558 -18.86 10.18 9.98
N SER A 559 -20.01 10.24 9.33
CA SER A 559 -21.19 10.92 9.87
C SER A 559 -21.55 10.37 11.24
N PRO A 560 -21.71 11.22 12.28
CA PRO A 560 -22.19 10.77 13.58
C PRO A 560 -23.62 10.25 13.47
N PRO A 561 -24.00 9.26 14.30
CA PRO A 561 -25.39 8.85 14.40
C PRO A 561 -26.20 10.03 14.96
N ILE A 562 -27.09 10.59 14.12
CA ILE A 562 -28.01 11.66 14.53
C ILE A 562 -29.36 11.01 14.79
N ASP A 563 -29.86 11.13 16.01
CA ASP A 563 -31.24 10.75 16.29
C ASP A 563 -32.18 11.59 15.41
N PRO A 564 -33.19 10.97 14.78
CA PRO A 564 -34.18 11.74 14.04
C PRO A 564 -34.79 12.78 14.98
N PRO A 565 -35.01 14.03 14.50
CA PRO A 565 -35.60 15.06 15.33
C PRO A 565 -36.89 14.52 15.95
N CYS A 566 -37.02 14.59 17.29
CA CYS A 566 -38.24 14.24 17.97
C CYS A 566 -39.38 14.93 17.23
N SER A 567 -40.28 14.17 16.64
CA SER A 567 -41.54 14.71 16.12
C SER A 567 -42.28 15.28 17.33
N CYS A 568 -42.06 16.56 17.60
CA CYS A 568 -42.95 17.29 18.46
C CYS A 568 -44.31 17.17 17.79
N SER A 569 -45.16 16.27 18.30
CA SER A 569 -46.57 16.33 18.01
C SER A 569 -47.02 17.72 18.40
N ALA A 570 -47.32 18.54 17.40
CA ALA A 570 -48.13 19.73 17.65
C ALA A 570 -49.42 19.21 18.30
N ALA A 571 -49.49 19.37 19.59
CA ALA A 571 -50.76 19.23 20.31
C ALA A 571 -51.52 20.53 19.99
N ASP A 572 -52.55 20.38 19.13
CA ASP A 572 -53.62 21.37 19.00
C ASP A 572 -54.36 21.54 20.34
#